data_3350d59cc4090f24fe66a4f404e43826
#
_entry.id   3350d59cc4090f24fe66a4f404e43826
#
_cell.length_a   1.000
_cell.length_b   1.000
_cell.length_c   1.000
_cell.angle_alpha   90.00
_cell.angle_beta   90.00
_cell.angle_gamma   90.00
#
_symmetry.space_group_name_H-M   'P 1'
#
loop_
_entity.id
_entity.type
_entity.pdbx_description
1 polymer ?
#
loop_
_entity_poly.entity_id
_entity_poly.type
_entity_poly.pdbx_seq_one_letter_code
_entity_poly.pdbx_strand_id
1 'polypeptide(L)'
;MTTAATQDFKVADLSLAAFGRKEITLAEHEMPGLMSIRREYAEQQPLAGARVTGSLHMTVQTAVLIETLVALGAEVRWASCNIFSTQDHAAAAIAVGPNGTPENPQGVPVFAWKGETLEEYWWCTEQALTWPNTPTGGPNMILDDGGDATLLVHKGVEFEKAGSAPDPATADSEEYGYILRLLNRTLGENPQKWTQLASEIRGVTEETTTGVHRLYEMHQSGDLLFPAINVNDAV
;
A
#
# COMPACT_ATOMS: atom_id res chain seq x y z
N MET A 1 3.19 33.50 -5.48
CA MET A 1 3.99 32.45 -4.86
C MET A 1 3.27 31.15 -5.21
N THR A 2 3.77 30.43 -6.19
CA THR A 2 3.29 29.07 -6.52
C THR A 2 3.72 28.16 -5.39
N THR A 3 2.78 27.71 -4.57
CA THR A 3 3.01 26.60 -3.65
C THR A 3 3.48 25.43 -4.50
N ALA A 4 4.71 24.96 -4.28
CA ALA A 4 5.17 23.69 -4.84
C ALA A 4 4.13 22.64 -4.46
N ALA A 5 3.54 22.00 -5.46
CA ALA A 5 2.66 20.85 -5.19
C ALA A 5 3.50 19.86 -4.39
N THR A 6 3.05 19.51 -3.21
CA THR A 6 3.67 18.44 -2.41
C THR A 6 3.62 17.18 -3.27
N GLN A 7 4.78 16.63 -3.59
CA GLN A 7 4.87 15.41 -4.40
C GLN A 7 4.21 14.26 -3.61
N ASP A 8 3.20 13.64 -4.20
CA ASP A 8 2.45 12.53 -3.59
C ASP A 8 3.14 11.18 -3.88
N PHE A 9 4.41 11.10 -3.59
CA PHE A 9 5.25 9.89 -3.63
C PHE A 9 6.56 10.13 -2.89
N LYS A 10 7.25 9.05 -2.49
CA LYS A 10 8.63 9.09 -2.00
C LYS A 10 9.37 7.83 -2.43
N VAL A 11 10.36 7.98 -3.29
CA VAL A 11 11.24 6.92 -3.79
C VAL A 11 12.71 7.37 -3.68
N ALA A 12 13.67 6.44 -3.81
CA ALA A 12 15.08 6.74 -3.65
C ALA A 12 15.62 7.75 -4.67
N ASP A 13 15.37 7.50 -5.97
CA ASP A 13 15.93 8.30 -7.07
C ASP A 13 15.10 8.13 -8.36
N LEU A 14 14.43 9.20 -8.77
CA LEU A 14 13.63 9.21 -10.00
C LEU A 14 14.46 9.02 -11.29
N SER A 15 15.76 9.30 -11.26
CA SER A 15 16.64 9.12 -12.42
C SER A 15 16.74 7.65 -12.87
N LEU A 16 16.41 6.70 -11.98
CA LEU A 16 16.38 5.27 -12.25
C LEU A 16 15.17 4.83 -13.10
N ALA A 17 14.18 5.71 -13.32
CA ALA A 17 12.92 5.36 -13.96
C ALA A 17 13.09 4.77 -15.39
N ALA A 18 14.02 5.31 -16.17
CA ALA A 18 14.27 4.81 -17.53
C ALA A 18 14.82 3.38 -17.55
N PHE A 19 15.66 3.02 -16.58
CA PHE A 19 16.12 1.66 -16.38
C PHE A 19 14.98 0.76 -15.89
N GLY A 20 14.25 1.20 -14.87
CA GLY A 20 13.09 0.47 -14.34
C GLY A 20 12.04 0.17 -15.41
N ARG A 21 11.78 1.10 -16.32
CA ARG A 21 10.85 0.88 -17.45
C ARG A 21 11.27 -0.28 -18.35
N LYS A 22 12.56 -0.42 -18.62
CA LYS A 22 13.08 -1.54 -19.41
C LYS A 22 12.90 -2.87 -18.69
N GLU A 23 13.21 -2.90 -17.40
CA GLU A 23 13.05 -4.10 -16.56
C GLU A 23 11.56 -4.51 -16.46
N ILE A 24 10.63 -3.56 -16.29
CA ILE A 24 9.19 -3.82 -16.30
C ILE A 24 8.76 -4.42 -17.64
N THR A 25 9.26 -3.89 -18.77
CA THR A 25 8.95 -4.43 -20.10
C THR A 25 9.44 -5.88 -20.26
N LEU A 26 10.58 -6.22 -19.67
CA LEU A 26 11.05 -7.62 -19.65
C LEU A 26 10.16 -8.50 -18.78
N ALA A 27 9.79 -8.02 -17.58
CA ALA A 27 8.92 -8.74 -16.65
C ALA A 27 7.53 -9.03 -17.24
N GLU A 28 6.98 -8.14 -18.08
CA GLU A 28 5.73 -8.37 -18.79
C GLU A 28 5.74 -9.65 -19.65
N HIS A 29 6.90 -10.01 -20.23
CA HIS A 29 7.04 -11.24 -21.01
C HIS A 29 7.08 -12.49 -20.13
N GLU A 30 7.46 -12.34 -18.86
CA GLU A 30 7.51 -13.41 -17.87
C GLU A 30 6.18 -13.63 -17.15
N MET A 31 5.21 -12.72 -17.35
CA MET A 31 3.91 -12.71 -16.66
C MET A 31 2.72 -12.84 -17.65
N PRO A 32 2.67 -13.88 -18.49
CA PRO A 32 1.70 -13.99 -19.58
C PRO A 32 0.24 -14.04 -19.09
N GLY A 33 0.00 -14.62 -17.92
CA GLY A 33 -1.34 -14.68 -17.31
C GLY A 33 -1.87 -13.29 -16.98
N LEU A 34 -1.09 -12.47 -16.27
CA LEU A 34 -1.45 -11.11 -15.91
C LEU A 34 -1.60 -10.22 -17.15
N MET A 35 -0.70 -10.35 -18.13
CA MET A 35 -0.78 -9.62 -19.39
C MET A 35 -1.99 -10.03 -20.24
N SER A 36 -2.45 -11.28 -20.11
CA SER A 36 -3.70 -11.72 -20.77
C SER A 36 -4.92 -11.05 -20.13
N ILE A 37 -4.99 -11.00 -18.79
CA ILE A 37 -6.04 -10.29 -18.05
C ILE A 37 -6.07 -8.81 -18.44
N ARG A 38 -4.90 -8.14 -18.50
CA ARG A 38 -4.80 -6.74 -18.93
C ARG A 38 -5.40 -6.54 -20.33
N ARG A 39 -5.03 -7.38 -21.31
CA ARG A 39 -5.55 -7.29 -22.68
C ARG A 39 -7.04 -7.57 -22.78
N GLU A 40 -7.56 -8.52 -22.02
CA GLU A 40 -8.95 -8.95 -22.11
C GLU A 40 -9.91 -7.94 -21.45
N TYR A 41 -9.50 -7.34 -20.33
CA TYR A 41 -10.41 -6.56 -19.49
C TYR A 41 -10.13 -5.05 -19.46
N ALA A 42 -9.02 -4.54 -20.04
CA ALA A 42 -8.68 -3.13 -19.97
C ALA A 42 -9.78 -2.20 -20.54
N GLU A 43 -10.43 -2.58 -21.64
CA GLU A 43 -11.52 -1.79 -22.23
C GLU A 43 -12.78 -1.77 -21.33
N GLN A 44 -13.03 -2.83 -20.59
CA GLN A 44 -14.19 -2.97 -19.71
C GLN A 44 -14.04 -2.23 -18.39
N GLN A 45 -12.79 -1.92 -18.00
CA GLN A 45 -12.46 -1.23 -16.74
C GLN A 45 -13.16 -1.83 -15.51
N PRO A 46 -13.04 -3.14 -15.24
CA PRO A 46 -13.79 -3.81 -14.17
C PRO A 46 -13.44 -3.29 -12.77
N LEU A 47 -12.32 -2.60 -12.61
CA LEU A 47 -11.87 -1.98 -11.36
C LEU A 47 -12.18 -0.47 -11.29
N ALA A 48 -13.02 0.07 -12.19
CA ALA A 48 -13.42 1.46 -12.12
C ALA A 48 -14.04 1.78 -10.75
N GLY A 49 -13.50 2.80 -10.06
CA GLY A 49 -13.90 3.19 -8.70
C GLY A 49 -13.23 2.37 -7.58
N ALA A 50 -12.39 1.38 -7.90
CA ALA A 50 -11.52 0.76 -6.92
C ALA A 50 -10.37 1.71 -6.56
N ARG A 51 -10.17 1.92 -5.26
CA ARG A 51 -9.02 2.60 -4.65
C ARG A 51 -8.21 1.55 -3.90
N VAL A 52 -7.15 1.07 -4.53
CA VAL A 52 -6.34 -0.04 -4.02
C VAL A 52 -5.10 0.50 -3.31
N THR A 53 -4.98 0.26 -2.02
CA THR A 53 -3.70 0.37 -1.32
C THR A 53 -2.99 -0.97 -1.38
N GLY A 54 -1.79 -0.99 -1.96
CA GLY A 54 -0.91 -2.16 -1.92
C GLY A 54 0.19 -2.00 -0.87
N SER A 55 0.40 -3.07 -0.12
CA SER A 55 1.49 -3.26 0.83
C SER A 55 2.18 -4.58 0.48
N LEU A 56 2.97 -4.57 -0.57
CA LEU A 56 3.62 -5.75 -1.15
C LEU A 56 4.95 -5.33 -1.78
N HIS A 57 5.93 -6.22 -1.80
CA HIS A 57 7.29 -5.99 -2.30
C HIS A 57 7.31 -5.15 -3.59
N MET A 58 7.95 -3.98 -3.57
CA MET A 58 8.00 -3.08 -4.73
C MET A 58 9.07 -3.54 -5.73
N THR A 59 8.79 -4.61 -6.46
CA THR A 59 9.63 -5.23 -7.49
C THR A 59 9.16 -4.90 -8.91
N VAL A 60 9.94 -5.29 -9.93
CA VAL A 60 9.52 -5.12 -11.34
C VAL A 60 8.26 -5.94 -11.65
N GLN A 61 8.09 -7.11 -11.03
CA GLN A 61 6.87 -7.91 -11.19
C GLN A 61 5.65 -7.22 -10.57
N THR A 62 5.83 -6.64 -9.39
CA THR A 62 4.79 -5.83 -8.73
C THR A 62 4.46 -4.57 -9.56
N ALA A 63 5.45 -3.98 -10.22
CA ALA A 63 5.19 -2.87 -11.14
C ALA A 63 4.27 -3.27 -12.29
N VAL A 64 4.43 -4.48 -12.86
CA VAL A 64 3.48 -5.02 -13.87
C VAL A 64 2.08 -5.20 -13.29
N LEU A 65 1.96 -5.66 -12.04
CA LEU A 65 0.68 -5.76 -11.33
C LEU A 65 0.03 -4.38 -11.17
N ILE A 66 0.77 -3.39 -10.65
CA ILE A 66 0.28 -2.03 -10.45
C ILE A 66 -0.25 -1.44 -11.76
N GLU A 67 0.53 -1.52 -12.83
CA GLU A 67 0.10 -1.03 -14.15
C GLU A 67 -1.09 -1.80 -14.72
N THR A 68 -1.23 -3.07 -14.37
CA THR A 68 -2.42 -3.85 -14.73
C THR A 68 -3.64 -3.36 -13.97
N LEU A 69 -3.55 -3.16 -12.66
CA LEU A 69 -4.64 -2.60 -11.85
C LEU A 69 -5.12 -1.24 -12.40
N VAL A 70 -4.16 -0.36 -12.75
CA VAL A 70 -4.46 0.95 -13.35
C VAL A 70 -5.12 0.79 -14.72
N ALA A 71 -4.62 -0.10 -15.58
CA ALA A 71 -5.22 -0.38 -16.89
C ALA A 71 -6.64 -0.93 -16.78
N LEU A 72 -6.96 -1.64 -15.70
CA LEU A 72 -8.30 -2.15 -15.40
C LEU A 72 -9.22 -1.10 -14.74
N GLY A 73 -8.74 0.12 -14.51
CA GLY A 73 -9.53 1.26 -14.00
C GLY A 73 -9.35 1.58 -12.52
N ALA A 74 -8.46 0.91 -11.80
CA ALA A 74 -8.21 1.21 -10.39
C ALA A 74 -7.37 2.48 -10.22
N GLU A 75 -7.65 3.23 -9.16
CA GLU A 75 -6.69 4.14 -8.55
C GLU A 75 -5.81 3.33 -7.57
N VAL A 76 -4.51 3.61 -7.53
CA VAL A 76 -3.55 2.80 -6.77
C VAL A 76 -2.61 3.68 -5.95
N ARG A 77 -2.30 3.26 -4.72
CA ARG A 77 -1.22 3.79 -3.89
C ARG A 77 -0.42 2.60 -3.35
N TRP A 78 0.88 2.72 -3.23
CA TRP A 78 1.74 1.56 -2.94
C TRP A 78 2.83 1.85 -1.92
N ALA A 79 3.06 0.89 -1.01
CA ALA A 79 4.22 0.80 -0.15
C ALA A 79 4.81 -0.62 -0.24
N SER A 80 6.07 -0.80 0.14
CA SER A 80 6.65 -2.13 0.26
C SER A 80 6.25 -2.79 1.60
N CYS A 81 6.18 -4.10 1.63
CA CYS A 81 5.96 -4.89 2.85
C CYS A 81 7.28 -5.32 3.53
N ASN A 82 8.41 -4.79 3.09
CA ASN A 82 9.73 -5.12 3.67
C ASN A 82 10.76 -4.04 3.36
N ILE A 83 11.54 -3.66 4.38
CA ILE A 83 12.54 -2.57 4.30
C ILE A 83 13.69 -2.78 3.32
N PHE A 84 13.93 -4.01 2.85
CA PHE A 84 15.05 -4.33 1.96
C PHE A 84 14.65 -4.83 0.57
N SER A 85 13.36 -5.15 0.35
CA SER A 85 12.94 -5.83 -0.88
C SER A 85 12.64 -4.91 -2.05
N THR A 86 12.52 -3.60 -1.84
CA THR A 86 12.26 -2.65 -2.91
C THR A 86 13.38 -2.66 -3.95
N GLN A 87 13.00 -2.71 -5.22
CA GLN A 87 13.85 -2.42 -6.35
C GLN A 87 13.65 -0.95 -6.73
N ASP A 88 14.60 -0.08 -6.36
CA ASP A 88 14.46 1.37 -6.49
C ASP A 88 14.15 1.84 -7.92
N HIS A 89 14.66 1.15 -8.92
CA HIS A 89 14.34 1.44 -10.32
C HIS A 89 12.89 1.10 -10.68
N ALA A 90 12.29 0.07 -10.07
CA ALA A 90 10.88 -0.24 -10.26
C ALA A 90 9.99 0.82 -9.58
N ALA A 91 10.31 1.20 -8.35
CA ALA A 91 9.60 2.27 -7.63
C ALA A 91 9.66 3.59 -8.40
N ALA A 92 10.83 3.96 -8.90
CA ALA A 92 11.03 5.17 -9.71
C ALA A 92 10.20 5.13 -11.01
N ALA A 93 10.19 3.99 -11.72
CA ALA A 93 9.45 3.85 -12.98
C ALA A 93 7.94 3.98 -12.77
N ILE A 94 7.41 3.43 -11.68
CA ILE A 94 5.98 3.53 -11.35
C ILE A 94 5.62 4.94 -10.90
N ALA A 95 6.43 5.59 -10.08
CA ALA A 95 6.21 6.97 -9.66
C ALA A 95 6.28 7.96 -10.83
N VAL A 96 7.22 7.78 -11.76
CA VAL A 96 7.30 8.58 -12.99
C VAL A 96 6.14 8.28 -13.93
N GLY A 97 5.77 7.01 -14.06
CA GLY A 97 4.72 6.54 -14.97
C GLY A 97 5.15 6.47 -16.44
N PRO A 98 4.35 5.82 -17.30
CA PRO A 98 4.69 5.60 -18.69
C PRO A 98 4.72 6.88 -19.55
N ASN A 99 4.02 7.94 -19.12
CA ASN A 99 3.89 9.21 -19.83
C ASN A 99 4.60 10.38 -19.12
N GLY A 100 5.20 10.16 -17.95
CA GLY A 100 5.90 11.16 -17.17
C GLY A 100 7.39 11.24 -17.47
N THR A 101 8.04 12.19 -16.82
CA THR A 101 9.50 12.31 -16.73
C THR A 101 9.93 12.48 -15.29
N PRO A 102 11.21 12.29 -14.93
CA PRO A 102 11.68 12.56 -13.57
C PRO A 102 11.37 13.98 -13.07
N GLU A 103 11.34 14.97 -13.97
CA GLU A 103 11.04 16.36 -13.66
C GLU A 103 9.52 16.64 -13.58
N ASN A 104 8.71 15.77 -14.21
CA ASN A 104 7.25 15.88 -14.22
C ASN A 104 6.63 14.46 -14.10
N PRO A 105 6.70 13.83 -12.93
CA PRO A 105 6.14 12.51 -12.69
C PRO A 105 4.61 12.50 -12.85
N GLN A 106 4.08 11.48 -13.50
CA GLN A 106 2.65 11.30 -13.80
C GLN A 106 2.19 9.86 -13.51
N GLY A 107 2.89 9.17 -12.66
CA GLY A 107 2.61 7.77 -12.34
C GLY A 107 1.75 7.58 -11.11
N VAL A 108 1.89 6.42 -10.51
CA VAL A 108 1.18 6.01 -9.31
C VAL A 108 1.93 6.51 -8.06
N PRO A 109 1.25 7.00 -7.03
CA PRO A 109 1.86 7.27 -5.73
C PRO A 109 2.54 6.02 -5.15
N VAL A 110 3.87 6.06 -5.04
CA VAL A 110 4.70 5.01 -4.44
C VAL A 110 5.50 5.59 -3.29
N PHE A 111 5.47 4.90 -2.17
CA PHE A 111 6.23 5.23 -0.97
C PHE A 111 7.09 4.01 -0.63
N ALA A 112 8.24 3.87 -1.27
CA ALA A 112 9.13 2.73 -1.07
C ALA A 112 10.54 3.01 -1.59
N TRP A 113 11.55 2.58 -0.82
CA TRP A 113 12.96 2.51 -1.24
C TRP A 113 13.69 1.40 -0.49
N LYS A 114 14.77 0.92 -1.05
CA LYS A 114 15.57 -0.12 -0.41
C LYS A 114 16.37 0.46 0.75
N GLY A 115 16.24 -0.14 1.93
CA GLY A 115 16.97 0.27 3.12
C GLY A 115 16.23 1.33 3.95
N GLU A 116 14.90 1.33 3.91
CA GLU A 116 14.07 2.07 4.86
C GLU A 116 14.45 1.71 6.30
N THR A 117 14.41 2.67 7.20
CA THR A 117 14.34 2.40 8.63
C THR A 117 12.94 1.91 8.99
N LEU A 118 12.76 1.28 10.16
CA LEU A 118 11.42 0.86 10.61
C LEU A 118 10.46 2.06 10.75
N GLU A 119 10.94 3.22 11.17
CA GLU A 119 10.14 4.44 11.23
C GLU A 119 9.66 4.88 9.85
N GLU A 120 10.55 4.88 8.86
CA GLU A 120 10.22 5.21 7.47
C GLU A 120 9.26 4.20 6.86
N TYR A 121 9.42 2.91 7.13
CA TYR A 121 8.55 1.83 6.68
C TYR A 121 7.10 2.04 7.14
N TRP A 122 6.89 2.28 8.42
CA TRP A 122 5.54 2.52 8.96
C TRP A 122 4.96 3.85 8.50
N TRP A 123 5.80 4.86 8.28
CA TRP A 123 5.39 6.09 7.62
C TRP A 123 4.94 5.83 6.17
N CYS A 124 5.68 5.03 5.39
CA CYS A 124 5.31 4.66 4.02
C CYS A 124 3.97 3.92 3.96
N THR A 125 3.75 2.98 4.89
CA THR A 125 2.48 2.25 5.03
C THR A 125 1.33 3.21 5.32
N GLU A 126 1.51 4.17 6.24
CA GLU A 126 0.51 5.21 6.51
C GLU A 126 0.22 6.06 5.26
N GLN A 127 1.26 6.48 4.51
CA GLN A 127 1.08 7.27 3.30
C GLN A 127 0.30 6.50 2.22
N ALA A 128 0.58 5.22 2.03
CA ALA A 128 -0.16 4.38 1.09
C ALA A 128 -1.63 4.22 1.48
N LEU A 129 -1.93 4.17 2.79
CA LEU A 129 -3.30 4.13 3.32
C LEU A 129 -4.01 5.49 3.33
N THR A 130 -3.27 6.60 3.13
CA THR A 130 -3.85 7.95 3.18
C THR A 130 -4.23 8.43 1.77
N TRP A 131 -5.52 8.73 1.57
CA TRP A 131 -6.11 9.16 0.29
C TRP A 131 -6.70 10.57 0.44
N PRO A 132 -5.92 11.64 0.21
CA PRO A 132 -6.29 13.00 0.60
C PRO A 132 -7.52 13.57 -0.11
N ASN A 133 -7.89 13.02 -1.28
CA ASN A 133 -9.00 13.51 -2.09
C ASN A 133 -10.26 12.63 -2.02
N THR A 134 -10.38 11.81 -0.97
CA THR A 134 -11.54 10.92 -0.78
C THR A 134 -12.33 11.30 0.47
N PRO A 135 -13.64 10.99 0.54
CA PRO A 135 -14.48 11.40 1.68
C PRO A 135 -14.00 10.88 3.04
N THR A 136 -13.45 9.67 3.08
CA THR A 136 -12.99 8.99 4.29
C THR A 136 -11.49 9.06 4.51
N GLY A 137 -10.74 9.60 3.53
CA GLY A 137 -9.29 9.68 3.57
C GLY A 137 -8.59 8.33 3.37
N GLY A 138 -9.29 7.29 2.89
CA GLY A 138 -8.77 5.94 2.77
C GLY A 138 -9.07 5.21 1.46
N PRO A 139 -8.47 4.01 1.29
CA PRO A 139 -8.77 3.09 0.21
C PRO A 139 -10.15 2.44 0.39
N ASN A 140 -10.63 1.72 -0.63
CA ASN A 140 -11.75 0.80 -0.47
C ASN A 140 -11.36 -0.67 -0.70
N MET A 141 -10.10 -0.93 -1.04
CA MET A 141 -9.51 -2.26 -1.14
C MET A 141 -8.05 -2.24 -0.67
N ILE A 142 -7.62 -3.32 -0.01
CA ILE A 142 -6.23 -3.52 0.39
C ILE A 142 -5.71 -4.79 -0.29
N LEU A 143 -4.48 -4.72 -0.81
CA LEU A 143 -3.68 -5.86 -1.23
C LEU A 143 -2.48 -5.91 -0.28
N ASP A 144 -2.41 -6.92 0.57
CA ASP A 144 -1.43 -7.00 1.67
C ASP A 144 -0.56 -8.25 1.56
N ASP A 145 0.65 -8.15 2.06
CA ASP A 145 1.63 -9.25 2.14
C ASP A 145 2.30 -9.22 3.51
N GLY A 146 1.80 -10.05 4.41
CA GLY A 146 2.18 -10.10 5.82
C GLY A 146 1.19 -9.42 6.76
N GLY A 147 0.19 -8.71 6.22
CA GLY A 147 -0.91 -8.13 6.98
C GLY A 147 -0.55 -6.83 7.72
N ASP A 148 0.51 -6.12 7.34
CA ASP A 148 0.94 -4.93 8.08
C ASP A 148 0.05 -3.71 7.85
N ALA A 149 -0.40 -3.47 6.61
CA ALA A 149 -1.38 -2.43 6.34
C ALA A 149 -2.71 -2.72 7.03
N THR A 150 -3.15 -3.97 6.99
CA THR A 150 -4.35 -4.46 7.68
C THR A 150 -4.24 -4.29 9.19
N LEU A 151 -3.10 -4.68 9.78
CA LEU A 151 -2.83 -4.52 11.21
C LEU A 151 -2.91 -3.05 11.64
N LEU A 152 -2.30 -2.14 10.86
CA LEU A 152 -2.30 -0.72 11.19
C LEU A 152 -3.72 -0.14 11.25
N VAL A 153 -4.58 -0.53 10.30
CA VAL A 153 -6.00 -0.12 10.30
C VAL A 153 -6.74 -0.67 11.52
N HIS A 154 -6.59 -1.97 11.81
CA HIS A 154 -7.27 -2.61 12.94
C HIS A 154 -6.84 -2.01 14.27
N LYS A 155 -5.53 -1.84 14.51
CA LYS A 155 -4.99 -1.23 15.73
C LYS A 155 -5.38 0.24 15.84
N GLY A 156 -5.43 0.96 14.72
CA GLY A 156 -5.93 2.33 14.70
C GLY A 156 -7.37 2.43 15.19
N VAL A 157 -8.26 1.61 14.66
CA VAL A 157 -9.68 1.55 15.08
C VAL A 157 -9.81 1.11 16.53
N GLU A 158 -9.03 0.12 16.97
CA GLU A 158 -9.01 -0.34 18.36
C GLU A 158 -8.69 0.81 19.32
N PHE A 159 -7.62 1.56 19.06
CA PHE A 159 -7.17 2.63 19.94
C PHE A 159 -8.05 3.88 19.87
N GLU A 160 -8.65 4.17 18.73
CA GLU A 160 -9.68 5.21 18.62
C GLU A 160 -10.90 4.88 19.47
N LYS A 161 -11.39 3.62 19.45
CA LYS A 161 -12.49 3.17 20.30
C LYS A 161 -12.14 3.21 21.80
N ALA A 162 -10.89 2.89 22.16
CA ALA A 162 -10.40 2.97 23.52
C ALA A 162 -10.15 4.41 24.00
N GLY A 163 -10.02 5.37 23.06
CA GLY A 163 -9.68 6.77 23.34
C GLY A 163 -8.22 6.97 23.75
N SER A 164 -7.39 5.93 23.67
CA SER A 164 -5.96 5.97 24.00
C SER A 164 -5.21 4.81 23.38
N ALA A 165 -3.95 5.01 23.01
CA ALA A 165 -3.02 3.95 22.64
C ALA A 165 -1.99 3.72 23.75
N PRO A 166 -1.42 2.51 23.86
CA PRO A 166 -0.36 2.22 24.84
C PRO A 166 0.86 3.14 24.69
N ASP A 167 1.62 3.29 25.79
CA ASP A 167 2.89 4.02 25.74
C ASP A 167 3.88 3.24 24.85
N PRO A 168 4.47 3.86 23.83
CA PRO A 168 5.49 3.24 22.97
C PRO A 168 6.68 2.64 23.72
N ALA A 169 7.00 3.15 24.91
CA ALA A 169 8.07 2.63 25.76
C ALA A 169 7.75 1.25 26.36
N THR A 170 6.47 0.83 26.33
CA THR A 170 6.02 -0.47 26.85
C THR A 170 5.91 -1.55 25.76
N ALA A 171 6.31 -1.24 24.52
CA ALA A 171 6.22 -2.17 23.41
C ALA A 171 7.15 -3.37 23.58
N ASP A 172 6.69 -4.56 23.20
CA ASP A 172 7.45 -5.81 23.27
C ASP A 172 8.57 -5.89 22.20
N SER A 173 8.53 -5.04 21.20
CA SER A 173 9.52 -4.94 20.13
C SER A 173 9.76 -3.48 19.70
N GLU A 174 10.93 -3.21 19.13
CA GLU A 174 11.25 -1.91 18.56
C GLU A 174 10.24 -1.52 17.48
N GLU A 175 9.90 -2.45 16.61
CA GLU A 175 8.94 -2.24 15.53
C GLU A 175 7.55 -1.86 16.06
N TYR A 176 7.04 -2.59 17.05
CA TYR A 176 5.75 -2.25 17.66
C TYR A 176 5.78 -0.89 18.36
N GLY A 177 6.94 -0.48 18.87
CA GLY A 177 7.17 0.87 19.38
C GLY A 177 6.96 1.96 18.32
N TYR A 178 7.38 1.73 17.07
CA TYR A 178 7.12 2.65 15.95
C TYR A 178 5.63 2.71 15.59
N ILE A 179 4.96 1.56 15.54
CA ILE A 179 3.50 1.49 15.33
C ILE A 179 2.76 2.30 16.40
N LEU A 180 3.10 2.10 17.68
CA LEU A 180 2.46 2.83 18.78
C LEU A 180 2.73 4.35 18.71
N ARG A 181 3.93 4.79 18.34
CA ARG A 181 4.22 6.22 18.11
C ARG A 181 3.35 6.81 17.00
N LEU A 182 3.24 6.11 15.88
CA LEU A 182 2.41 6.52 14.75
C LEU A 182 0.93 6.62 15.18
N LEU A 183 0.41 5.61 15.85
CA LEU A 183 -1.00 5.57 16.26
C LEU A 183 -1.32 6.60 17.35
N ASN A 184 -0.42 6.84 18.33
CA ASN A 184 -0.58 7.93 19.29
C ASN A 184 -0.61 9.30 18.61
N ARG A 185 0.27 9.53 17.62
CA ARG A 185 0.28 10.77 16.84
C ARG A 185 -1.03 10.96 16.07
N THR A 186 -1.45 9.95 15.32
CA THR A 186 -2.69 10.04 14.52
C THR A 186 -3.94 10.18 15.37
N LEU A 187 -4.00 9.53 16.54
CA LEU A 187 -5.09 9.69 17.50
C LEU A 187 -5.17 11.12 18.02
N GLY A 188 -4.02 11.76 18.27
CA GLY A 188 -3.96 13.16 18.69
C GLY A 188 -4.34 14.16 17.59
N GLU A 189 -4.01 13.87 16.33
CA GLU A 189 -4.29 14.73 15.17
C GLU A 189 -5.75 14.59 14.69
N ASN A 190 -6.24 13.35 14.59
CA ASN A 190 -7.60 13.04 14.14
C ASN A 190 -8.09 11.73 14.82
N PRO A 191 -8.85 11.81 15.89
CA PRO A 191 -9.28 10.65 16.67
C PRO A 191 -10.31 9.75 15.98
N GLN A 192 -10.62 10.01 14.72
CA GLN A 192 -11.53 9.20 13.89
C GLN A 192 -10.91 8.80 12.55
N LYS A 193 -9.63 9.06 12.33
CA LYS A 193 -8.92 8.77 11.07
C LYS A 193 -9.12 7.33 10.62
N TRP A 194 -8.79 6.39 11.49
CA TRP A 194 -8.79 4.96 11.17
C TRP A 194 -10.19 4.37 11.07
N THR A 195 -11.11 4.83 11.92
CA THR A 195 -12.52 4.43 11.86
C THR A 195 -13.18 4.91 10.56
N GLN A 196 -12.92 6.15 10.14
CA GLN A 196 -13.43 6.67 8.88
C GLN A 196 -12.83 5.92 7.70
N LEU A 197 -11.52 5.72 7.69
CA LEU A 197 -10.81 4.98 6.65
C LEU A 197 -11.34 3.54 6.52
N ALA A 198 -11.48 2.83 7.64
CA ALA A 198 -11.98 1.45 7.66
C ALA A 198 -13.42 1.32 7.15
N SER A 199 -14.25 2.36 7.27
CA SER A 199 -15.66 2.31 6.91
C SER A 199 -15.93 2.07 5.42
N GLU A 200 -14.99 2.40 4.54
CA GLU A 200 -15.11 2.18 3.09
C GLU A 200 -14.36 0.94 2.59
N ILE A 201 -13.54 0.31 3.42
CA ILE A 201 -12.79 -0.89 3.01
C ILE A 201 -13.77 -2.05 2.81
N ARG A 202 -13.83 -2.54 1.58
CA ARG A 202 -14.67 -3.67 1.17
C ARG A 202 -14.02 -5.02 1.37
N GLY A 203 -12.70 -5.04 1.48
CA GLY A 203 -11.94 -6.25 1.76
C GLY A 203 -10.45 -6.09 1.57
N VAL A 204 -9.74 -7.12 2.02
CA VAL A 204 -8.30 -7.30 1.82
C VAL A 204 -8.03 -8.64 1.13
N THR A 205 -7.05 -8.67 0.22
CA THR A 205 -6.42 -9.90 -0.25
C THR A 205 -5.07 -10.05 0.42
N GLU A 206 -4.77 -11.23 0.94
CA GLU A 206 -3.53 -11.52 1.67
C GLU A 206 -2.71 -12.57 0.95
N GLU A 207 -1.44 -12.24 0.66
CA GLU A 207 -0.52 -13.00 -0.18
C GLU A 207 0.27 -14.06 0.59
N THR A 208 0.48 -13.92 1.91
CA THR A 208 1.45 -14.74 2.62
C THR A 208 0.91 -15.37 3.89
N THR A 209 1.49 -16.53 4.26
CA THR A 209 1.09 -17.36 5.40
C THR A 209 1.02 -16.57 6.71
N THR A 210 1.98 -15.69 6.98
CA THR A 210 1.99 -14.88 8.22
C THR A 210 0.77 -13.96 8.31
N GLY A 211 0.44 -13.26 7.24
CA GLY A 211 -0.74 -12.38 7.19
C GLY A 211 -2.04 -13.18 7.25
N VAL A 212 -2.11 -14.32 6.55
CA VAL A 212 -3.27 -15.22 6.61
C VAL A 212 -3.53 -15.69 8.04
N HIS A 213 -2.49 -16.08 8.80
CA HIS A 213 -2.65 -16.44 10.22
C HIS A 213 -3.19 -15.29 11.05
N ARG A 214 -2.69 -14.06 10.88
CA ARG A 214 -3.20 -12.84 11.57
C ARG A 214 -4.68 -12.62 11.25
N LEU A 215 -5.10 -12.80 9.99
CA LEU A 215 -6.50 -12.65 9.59
C LEU A 215 -7.39 -13.71 10.23
N TYR A 216 -6.95 -14.96 10.32
CA TYR A 216 -7.69 -16.02 11.02
C TYR A 216 -7.82 -15.74 12.52
N GLU A 217 -6.77 -15.25 13.19
CA GLU A 217 -6.83 -14.86 14.59
C GLU A 217 -7.85 -13.73 14.82
N MET A 218 -7.81 -12.68 14.00
CA MET A 218 -8.79 -11.59 14.06
C MET A 218 -10.21 -12.05 13.76
N HIS A 219 -10.39 -13.01 12.84
CA HIS A 219 -11.70 -13.58 12.57
C HIS A 219 -12.23 -14.39 13.74
N GLN A 220 -11.40 -15.23 14.37
CA GLN A 220 -11.77 -16.07 15.51
C GLN A 220 -12.10 -15.23 16.75
N SER A 221 -11.38 -14.13 16.99
CA SER A 221 -11.66 -13.19 18.08
C SER A 221 -12.88 -12.30 17.84
N GLY A 222 -13.35 -12.20 16.59
CA GLY A 222 -14.44 -11.33 16.19
C GLY A 222 -14.01 -9.88 15.93
N ASP A 223 -12.69 -9.62 15.82
CA ASP A 223 -12.12 -8.28 15.65
C ASP A 223 -11.91 -7.90 14.18
N LEU A 224 -12.08 -8.84 13.23
CA LEU A 224 -11.91 -8.58 11.81
C LEU A 224 -12.94 -7.55 11.32
N LEU A 225 -12.48 -6.39 10.88
CA LEU A 225 -13.31 -5.24 10.54
C LEU A 225 -13.98 -5.34 9.15
N PHE A 226 -13.40 -6.07 8.24
CA PHE A 226 -13.85 -6.21 6.84
C PHE A 226 -13.50 -7.59 6.28
N PRO A 227 -14.15 -8.04 5.19
CA PRO A 227 -13.86 -9.33 4.56
C PRO A 227 -12.38 -9.48 4.19
N ALA A 228 -11.85 -10.69 4.35
CA ALA A 228 -10.50 -11.04 3.96
C ALA A 228 -10.50 -12.26 3.04
N ILE A 229 -9.68 -12.21 1.99
CA ILE A 229 -9.51 -13.29 1.01
C ILE A 229 -8.07 -13.77 1.09
N ASN A 230 -7.89 -15.03 1.46
CA ASN A 230 -6.61 -15.72 1.41
C ASN A 230 -6.31 -16.10 -0.05
N VAL A 231 -5.30 -15.48 -0.64
CA VAL A 231 -4.81 -15.82 -1.98
C VAL A 231 -3.47 -16.59 -1.93
N ASN A 232 -2.89 -16.76 -0.74
CA ASN A 232 -1.68 -17.56 -0.52
C ASN A 232 -1.91 -19.06 -0.83
N ASP A 233 -3.09 -19.57 -0.47
CA ASP A 233 -3.46 -20.98 -0.65
C ASP A 233 -4.28 -21.22 -1.93
N ALA A 234 -4.46 -20.20 -2.76
CA ALA A 234 -5.12 -20.31 -4.05
C ALA A 234 -4.18 -20.99 -5.06
N VAL A 235 -4.44 -22.27 -5.36
CA VAL A 235 -3.68 -23.10 -6.32
C VAL A 235 -4.54 -23.36 -7.55
#